data_defcfbe7d974d5b84dfb034fe9ff7ad6
#
_entry.id   defcfbe7d974d5b84dfb034fe9ff7ad6
#
_cell.length_a   1.000
_cell.length_b   1.000
_cell.length_c   1.000
_cell.angle_alpha   90.00
_cell.angle_beta   90.00
_cell.angle_gamma   90.00
#
_symmetry.space_group_name_H-M   'P 1'
#
loop_
_entity.id
_entity.type
_entity.pdbx_description
1 polymer ?
#
loop_
_entity_poly.entity_id
_entity_poly.type
_entity_poly.pdbx_seq_one_letter_code
_entity_poly.pdbx_strand_id
1 'polypeptide(L)'
;MVFVADSQARRFDDNMESLQNLQDNLLGQGVDIRQLPVVFQYNKQDLPRDLILTQDEMDDALNFRSVQSFSADALHGAGVFETLKGVSELVLKKLAAGSQVA
;
A
#
# COMPACT_ATOMS: atom_id res chain seq x y z
N MET A 1 -6.14 -5.53 2.15
CA MET A 1 -5.39 -4.61 3.03
C MET A 1 -4.81 -3.47 2.22
N VAL A 2 -4.89 -2.26 2.73
CA VAL A 2 -4.26 -1.09 2.12
C VAL A 2 -3.17 -0.58 3.07
N PHE A 3 -1.94 -0.47 2.56
CA PHE A 3 -0.87 0.21 3.29
C PHE A 3 -0.80 1.64 2.78
N VAL A 4 -1.08 2.59 3.66
CA VAL A 4 -1.07 4.02 3.33
C VAL A 4 0.25 4.62 3.78
N ALA A 5 1.00 5.19 2.85
CA ALA A 5 2.25 5.87 3.12
C ALA A 5 2.14 7.37 2.82
N ASP A 6 2.90 8.16 3.54
CA ASP A 6 2.98 9.60 3.36
C ASP A 6 4.12 9.89 2.36
N SER A 7 3.80 10.52 1.24
CA SER A 7 4.77 10.76 0.17
C SER A 7 5.81 11.83 0.50
N GLN A 8 5.66 12.56 1.60
CA GLN A 8 6.65 13.58 1.99
C GLN A 8 8.02 12.93 2.21
N ALA A 9 9.05 13.51 1.62
CA ALA A 9 10.42 12.98 1.74
C ALA A 9 10.87 12.89 3.21
N ARG A 10 10.46 13.82 4.05
CA ARG A 10 10.77 13.82 5.49
C ARG A 10 10.14 12.65 6.25
N ARG A 11 9.15 11.98 5.66
CA ARG A 11 8.45 10.83 6.26
C ARG A 11 8.95 9.50 5.75
N PHE A 12 9.97 9.50 4.93
CA PHE A 12 10.50 8.27 4.31
C PHE A 12 10.85 7.21 5.36
N ASP A 13 11.63 7.59 6.37
CA ASP A 13 12.05 6.65 7.41
C ASP A 13 10.88 6.16 8.25
N ASP A 14 9.90 7.03 8.53
CA ASP A 14 8.68 6.67 9.26
C ASP A 14 7.88 5.63 8.47
N ASN A 15 7.78 5.79 7.15
CA ASN A 15 7.08 4.83 6.29
C ASN A 15 7.77 3.46 6.30
N MET A 16 9.10 3.46 6.21
CA MET A 16 9.88 2.22 6.24
C MET A 16 9.70 1.49 7.58
N GLU A 17 9.75 2.22 8.68
CA GLU A 17 9.54 1.68 10.02
C GLU A 17 8.12 1.12 10.18
N SER A 18 7.11 1.85 9.72
CA SER A 18 5.71 1.41 9.79
C SER A 18 5.49 0.11 9.02
N LEU A 19 6.07 0.00 7.83
CA LEU A 19 5.96 -1.22 7.02
C LEU A 19 6.64 -2.39 7.70
N GLN A 20 7.83 -2.18 8.26
CA GLN A 20 8.56 -3.23 8.98
C GLN A 20 7.78 -3.69 10.21
N ASN A 21 7.22 -2.74 10.98
CA ASN A 21 6.41 -3.05 12.17
C ASN A 21 5.17 -3.86 11.78
N LEU A 22 4.52 -3.52 10.67
CA LEU A 22 3.37 -4.28 10.18
C LEU A 22 3.76 -5.72 9.85
N GLN A 23 4.87 -5.90 9.14
CA GLN A 23 5.36 -7.24 8.81
C GLN A 23 5.68 -8.06 10.06
N ASP A 24 6.37 -7.45 11.02
CA ASP A 24 6.75 -8.12 12.28
C ASP A 24 5.53 -8.50 13.10
N ASN A 25 4.55 -7.63 13.19
CA ASN A 25 3.31 -7.90 13.93
C ASN A 25 2.52 -9.04 13.29
N LEU A 26 2.43 -9.07 11.98
CA LEU A 26 1.74 -10.16 11.26
C LEU A 26 2.46 -11.49 11.45
N LEU A 27 3.79 -11.50 11.35
CA LEU A 27 4.59 -12.71 11.57
C LEU A 27 4.43 -13.22 13.01
N GLY A 28 4.35 -12.33 13.98
CA GLY A 28 4.08 -12.69 15.37
C GLY A 28 2.73 -13.39 15.56
N GLN A 29 1.79 -13.15 14.66
CA GLN A 29 0.47 -13.80 14.65
C GLN A 29 0.42 -15.00 13.70
N GLY A 30 1.56 -15.39 13.12
CA GLY A 30 1.62 -16.51 12.17
C GLY A 30 1.17 -16.15 10.76
N VAL A 31 1.12 -14.85 10.42
CA VAL A 31 0.68 -14.38 9.11
C VAL A 31 1.85 -13.78 8.34
N ASP A 32 2.06 -14.27 7.10
CA ASP A 32 3.02 -13.69 6.19
C ASP A 32 2.31 -12.65 5.31
N ILE A 33 2.76 -11.40 5.36
CA ILE A 33 2.17 -10.31 4.57
C ILE A 33 2.15 -10.63 3.07
N ARG A 34 3.10 -11.44 2.60
CA ARG A 34 3.15 -11.86 1.19
C ARG A 34 1.98 -12.75 0.78
N GLN A 35 1.26 -13.30 1.75
CA GLN A 35 0.08 -14.14 1.53
C GLN A 35 -1.22 -13.33 1.51
N LEU A 36 -1.17 -12.06 1.86
CA LEU A 36 -2.35 -11.20 1.96
C LEU A 36 -2.57 -10.41 0.68
N PRO A 37 -3.85 -10.12 0.32
CA PRO A 37 -4.14 -9.14 -0.73
C PRO A 37 -3.82 -7.74 -0.21
N VAL A 38 -2.76 -7.13 -0.77
CA VAL A 38 -2.25 -5.83 -0.34
C VAL A 38 -2.12 -4.91 -1.55
N VAL A 39 -2.53 -3.66 -1.38
CA VAL A 39 -2.20 -2.57 -2.29
C VAL A 39 -1.58 -1.43 -1.51
N PHE A 40 -0.79 -0.60 -2.16
CA PHE A 40 -0.19 0.59 -1.57
C PHE A 40 -0.93 1.84 -2.02
N GLN A 41 -1.14 2.76 -1.08
CA GLN A 41 -1.64 4.10 -1.38
C GLN A 41 -0.59 5.10 -0.92
N TYR A 42 -0.08 5.91 -1.85
CA TYR A 42 0.89 6.97 -1.56
C TYR A 42 0.15 8.29 -1.50
N ASN A 43 -0.08 8.75 -0.28
CA ASN A 43 -0.89 9.93 -0.01
C ASN A 43 -0.07 11.21 -0.14
N LYS A 44 -0.74 12.36 -0.15
CA LYS A 44 -0.15 13.70 -0.23
C LYS A 44 0.60 13.98 -1.53
N GLN A 45 0.19 13.34 -2.62
CA GLN A 45 0.79 13.57 -3.93
C GLN A 45 0.44 14.95 -4.54
N ASP A 46 -0.46 15.70 -3.89
CA ASP A 46 -0.83 17.06 -4.25
C ASP A 46 0.17 18.12 -3.76
N LEU A 47 1.08 17.74 -2.85
CA LEU A 47 2.07 18.67 -2.31
C LEU A 47 3.13 19.04 -3.37
N PRO A 48 3.86 20.18 -3.19
CA PRO A 48 4.93 20.55 -4.12
C PRO A 48 5.94 19.44 -4.33
N ARG A 49 6.39 19.28 -5.57
CA ARG A 49 7.27 18.18 -5.99
C ARG A 49 8.58 18.11 -5.25
N ASP A 50 9.10 19.23 -4.77
CA ASP A 50 10.35 19.27 -4.00
C ASP A 50 10.19 18.73 -2.57
N LEU A 51 8.96 18.54 -2.11
CA LEU A 51 8.66 18.04 -0.76
C LEU A 51 8.29 16.56 -0.73
N ILE A 52 8.01 15.95 -1.87
CA ILE A 52 7.49 14.58 -1.94
C ILE A 52 8.35 13.71 -2.84
N LEU A 53 8.22 12.39 -2.63
CA LEU A 53 8.73 11.38 -3.54
C LEU A 53 7.64 11.04 -4.56
N THR A 54 8.06 10.69 -5.77
CA THR A 54 7.12 10.26 -6.81
C THR A 54 6.59 8.85 -6.50
N GLN A 55 5.52 8.45 -7.20
CA GLN A 55 4.99 7.10 -7.07
C GLN A 55 6.07 6.04 -7.37
N ASP A 56 6.87 6.25 -8.41
CA ASP A 56 7.94 5.33 -8.77
C ASP A 56 9.01 5.23 -7.69
N GLU A 57 9.40 6.36 -7.10
CA GLU A 57 10.36 6.37 -6.00
C GLU A 57 9.82 5.66 -4.76
N MET A 58 8.53 5.86 -4.46
CA MET A 58 7.87 5.17 -3.35
C MET A 58 7.76 3.66 -3.62
N ASP A 59 7.46 3.26 -4.85
CA ASP A 59 7.42 1.85 -5.23
C ASP A 59 8.79 1.19 -5.07
N ASP A 60 9.84 1.86 -5.51
CA ASP A 60 11.21 1.32 -5.38
C ASP A 60 11.60 1.08 -3.92
N ALA A 61 11.14 1.97 -3.03
CA ALA A 61 11.50 1.90 -1.61
C ALA A 61 10.62 0.94 -0.80
N LEU A 62 9.32 0.91 -1.07
CA LEU A 62 8.33 0.26 -0.20
C LEU A 62 7.66 -0.96 -0.84
N ASN A 63 7.45 -0.94 -2.16
CA ASN A 63 6.64 -1.96 -2.83
C ASN A 63 7.45 -3.23 -3.14
N PHE A 64 7.80 -3.96 -2.10
CA PHE A 64 8.66 -5.16 -2.17
C PHE A 64 8.02 -6.30 -2.98
N ARG A 65 6.71 -6.27 -3.21
CA ARG A 65 5.98 -7.33 -3.94
C ARG A 65 5.57 -6.93 -5.34
N SER A 66 5.88 -5.71 -5.76
CA SER A 66 5.41 -5.16 -7.05
C SER A 66 3.90 -5.29 -7.22
N VAL A 67 3.15 -5.08 -6.17
CA VAL A 67 1.68 -5.05 -6.21
C VAL A 67 1.21 -3.67 -6.68
N GLN A 68 -0.08 -3.54 -6.93
CA GLN A 68 -0.65 -2.25 -7.36
C GLN A 68 -0.42 -1.17 -6.32
N SER A 69 -0.03 0.02 -6.79
CA SER A 69 0.07 1.20 -5.97
C SER A 69 -0.75 2.33 -6.59
N PHE A 70 -1.19 3.26 -5.77
CA PHE A 70 -2.05 4.37 -6.18
C PHE A 70 -1.53 5.66 -5.59
N SER A 71 -1.36 6.67 -6.44
CA SER A 71 -1.12 8.03 -5.98
C SER A 71 -2.44 8.60 -5.48
N ALA A 72 -2.41 9.25 -4.33
CA ALA A 72 -3.64 9.74 -3.71
C ALA A 72 -3.45 11.10 -3.08
N ASP A 73 -4.56 11.81 -2.96
CA ASP A 73 -4.73 13.00 -2.16
C ASP A 73 -6.00 12.80 -1.33
N ALA A 74 -5.82 12.30 -0.11
CA ALA A 74 -6.94 11.99 0.76
C ALA A 74 -7.74 13.24 1.16
N LEU A 75 -7.10 14.41 1.19
CA LEU A 75 -7.77 15.67 1.51
C LEU A 75 -8.83 16.02 0.46
N HIS A 76 -8.53 15.77 -0.82
CA HIS A 76 -9.43 16.04 -1.93
C HIS A 76 -10.14 14.78 -2.46
N GLY A 77 -9.82 13.62 -1.89
CA GLY A 77 -10.41 12.34 -2.28
C GLY A 77 -9.83 11.69 -3.53
N ALA A 78 -8.86 12.32 -4.19
CA ALA A 78 -8.23 11.76 -5.38
C ALA A 78 -7.47 10.47 -5.05
N GLY A 79 -7.66 9.43 -5.84
CA GLY A 79 -6.97 8.15 -5.69
C GLY A 79 -7.51 7.23 -4.60
N VAL A 80 -8.38 7.74 -3.71
CA VAL A 80 -8.93 6.94 -2.61
C VAL A 80 -9.90 5.88 -3.14
N PHE A 81 -10.78 6.27 -4.04
CA PHE A 81 -11.73 5.34 -4.66
C PHE A 81 -11.00 4.25 -5.43
N GLU A 82 -10.00 4.61 -6.22
CA GLU A 82 -9.20 3.68 -7.02
C GLU A 82 -8.47 2.68 -6.13
N THR A 83 -7.95 3.12 -4.98
CA THR A 83 -7.31 2.26 -4.00
C THR A 83 -8.29 1.24 -3.44
N LEU A 84 -9.48 1.69 -3.04
CA LEU A 84 -10.52 0.80 -2.50
C LEU A 84 -10.98 -0.21 -3.55
N LYS A 85 -11.15 0.23 -4.79
CA LYS A 85 -11.51 -0.65 -5.89
C LYS A 85 -10.43 -1.71 -6.12
N GLY A 86 -9.15 -1.30 -6.12
CA GLY A 86 -8.03 -2.20 -6.33
C GLY A 86 -7.94 -3.28 -5.26
N VAL A 87 -8.05 -2.91 -3.98
CA VAL A 87 -7.98 -3.90 -2.90
C VAL A 87 -9.21 -4.80 -2.90
N SER A 88 -10.40 -4.27 -3.23
CA SER A 88 -11.61 -5.07 -3.32
C SER A 88 -11.50 -6.14 -4.42
N GLU A 89 -10.96 -5.78 -5.56
CA GLU A 89 -10.73 -6.73 -6.66
C GLU A 89 -9.78 -7.84 -6.25
N LEU A 90 -8.69 -7.51 -5.53
CA LEU A 90 -7.74 -8.51 -5.03
C LEU A 90 -8.38 -9.46 -4.04
N VAL A 91 -9.19 -8.95 -3.12
CA VAL A 91 -9.89 -9.77 -2.13
C VAL A 91 -10.85 -10.72 -2.81
N LEU A 92 -11.66 -10.23 -3.77
CA LEU A 92 -12.59 -11.07 -4.52
C LEU A 92 -11.87 -12.15 -5.31
N LYS A 93 -10.75 -11.82 -5.93
CA LYS A 93 -9.94 -12.77 -6.67
C LYS A 93 -9.41 -13.88 -5.77
N LYS A 94 -8.94 -13.53 -4.58
CA LYS A 94 -8.45 -14.50 -3.59
C LYS A 94 -9.55 -15.40 -3.09
N LEU A 95 -10.74 -14.86 -2.83
CA LEU A 95 -11.92 -15.65 -2.40
C LEU A 95 -12.36 -16.60 -3.50
N ALA A 96 -12.39 -16.16 -4.76
CA ALA A 96 -12.73 -17.02 -5.88
C ALA A 96 -11.76 -18.18 -6.03
N ALA A 97 -10.45 -17.92 -5.90
CA ALA A 97 -9.41 -18.96 -5.93
C ALA A 97 -9.58 -19.94 -4.77
N GLY A 98 -9.90 -19.45 -3.57
CA GLY A 98 -10.17 -20.28 -2.41
C GLY A 98 -11.38 -21.18 -2.59
N SER A 99 -12.46 -20.65 -3.21
CA SER A 99 -13.68 -21.44 -3.49
C SER A 99 -13.44 -22.56 -4.47
N GLN A 100 -12.48 -22.43 -5.37
CA GLN A 100 -12.17 -23.45 -6.36
C GLN A 100 -11.42 -24.64 -5.77
N VAL A 101 -10.83 -24.47 -4.62
CA VAL A 101 -10.02 -25.51 -3.94
C VAL A 101 -10.90 -26.43 -3.11
N ALA A 102 -12.03 -25.95 -2.72
CA ALA A 102 -12.99 -26.75 -1.96
C ALA A 102 -13.78 -27.69 -2.87
#